data_938a4267838b7f3a186a41bf8ee469af
#
_entry.id   938a4267838b7f3a186a41bf8ee469af
#
_cell.length_a   1.000
_cell.length_b   1.000
_cell.length_c   1.000
_cell.angle_alpha   90.00
_cell.angle_beta   90.00
_cell.angle_gamma   90.00
#
_symmetry.space_group_name_H-M   'P 1'
#
loop_
_entity.id
_entity.type
_entity.pdbx_description
1 polymer ?
#
loop_
_entity_poly.entity_id
_entity_poly.type
_entity_poly.pdbx_seq_one_letter_code
_entity_poly.pdbx_strand_id
1 'polypeptide(L)'
;MSKPFVAVLMGSDSDLPTMQATLDVLKTFDIQFEAKVTSAHRTPAATHAYVTDAEARGCKVFICAAGLAAHLAGAVAGITTRPVIGVPIDNGPLQGHDALLSTVMMPGGVPVATVAIGSAGAKNAGYLAAQMLAVGDDELAAAVKAERQKAAEAVQAKDAKLQAKLAQ
;
A
#
# COMPACT_ATOMS: atom_id res chain seq x y z
N MET A 1 1.10 -1.95 25.75
CA MET A 1 1.70 -2.13 24.41
C MET A 1 0.87 -1.33 23.43
N SER A 2 1.49 -0.50 22.59
CA SER A 2 0.77 0.22 21.53
C SER A 2 0.13 -0.79 20.56
N LYS A 3 -1.09 -0.47 20.05
CA LYS A 3 -1.71 -1.31 19.00
C LYS A 3 -0.78 -1.36 17.78
N PRO A 4 -0.66 -2.51 17.10
CA PRO A 4 0.10 -2.61 15.86
C PRO A 4 -0.46 -1.65 14.80
N PHE A 5 0.40 -1.06 13.98
CA PHE A 5 -0.02 -0.11 12.96
C PHE A 5 0.73 -0.30 11.63
N VAL A 6 0.22 0.33 10.58
CA VAL A 6 0.82 0.42 9.25
C VAL A 6 1.36 1.82 9.03
N ALA A 7 2.59 1.94 8.57
CA ALA A 7 3.18 3.23 8.17
C ALA A 7 2.97 3.44 6.66
N VAL A 8 2.34 4.55 6.28
CA VAL A 8 2.10 4.94 4.88
C VAL A 8 3.00 6.13 4.56
N LEU A 9 4.04 5.90 3.78
CA LEU A 9 5.05 6.89 3.42
C LEU A 9 4.85 7.35 1.97
N MET A 10 4.91 8.65 1.74
CA MET A 10 4.77 9.28 0.43
C MET A 10 5.99 10.14 0.11
N GLY A 11 6.51 10.05 -1.11
CA GLY A 11 7.65 10.85 -1.57
C GLY A 11 7.32 12.34 -1.71
N SER A 12 6.04 12.65 -1.88
CA SER A 12 5.48 14.00 -2.00
C SER A 12 4.07 14.05 -1.42
N ASP A 13 3.63 15.21 -0.97
CA ASP A 13 2.25 15.48 -0.60
C ASP A 13 1.28 15.39 -1.79
N SER A 14 1.79 15.60 -3.01
CA SER A 14 1.04 15.39 -4.26
C SER A 14 0.61 13.94 -4.49
N ASP A 15 1.18 12.98 -3.77
CA ASP A 15 0.82 11.57 -3.87
C ASP A 15 -0.44 11.22 -3.03
N LEU A 16 -0.84 12.11 -2.11
CA LEU A 16 -1.95 11.89 -1.20
C LEU A 16 -3.28 11.58 -1.90
N PRO A 17 -3.69 12.26 -2.99
CA PRO A 17 -4.93 11.92 -3.68
C PRO A 17 -4.97 10.46 -4.17
N THR A 18 -3.86 9.94 -4.68
CA THR A 18 -3.74 8.54 -5.08
C THR A 18 -3.74 7.61 -3.86
N MET A 19 -3.00 7.97 -2.81
CA MET A 19 -2.85 7.16 -1.60
C MET A 19 -4.06 7.21 -0.67
N GLN A 20 -5.02 8.12 -0.90
CA GLN A 20 -6.28 8.13 -0.16
C GLN A 20 -6.98 6.78 -0.23
N ALA A 21 -6.91 6.10 -1.38
CA ALA A 21 -7.46 4.75 -1.53
C ALA A 21 -6.85 3.72 -0.56
N THR A 22 -5.55 3.83 -0.27
CA THR A 22 -4.88 3.01 0.76
C THR A 22 -5.44 3.30 2.15
N LEU A 23 -5.52 4.59 2.51
CA LEU A 23 -6.00 5.02 3.82
C LEU A 23 -7.46 4.59 4.06
N ASP A 24 -8.30 4.66 3.04
CA ASP A 24 -9.71 4.25 3.13
C ASP A 24 -9.85 2.74 3.32
N VAL A 25 -9.02 1.93 2.65
CA VAL A 25 -8.98 0.47 2.87
C VAL A 25 -8.54 0.16 4.31
N LEU A 26 -7.49 0.80 4.82
CA LEU A 26 -7.04 0.58 6.19
C LEU A 26 -8.13 0.94 7.22
N LYS A 27 -8.86 2.04 6.98
CA LYS A 27 -10.02 2.42 7.81
C LYS A 27 -11.15 1.40 7.75
N THR A 28 -11.43 0.83 6.57
CA THR A 28 -12.48 -0.21 6.40
C THR A 28 -12.25 -1.41 7.32
N PHE A 29 -10.98 -1.74 7.59
CA PHE A 29 -10.58 -2.84 8.44
C PHE A 29 -10.21 -2.43 9.88
N ASP A 30 -10.48 -1.18 10.28
CA ASP A 30 -10.07 -0.61 11.59
C ASP A 30 -8.57 -0.78 11.88
N ILE A 31 -7.73 -0.79 10.84
CA ILE A 31 -6.28 -0.89 10.97
C ILE A 31 -5.72 0.49 11.31
N GLN A 32 -4.99 0.57 12.42
CA GLN A 32 -4.29 1.80 12.80
C GLN A 32 -3.19 2.12 11.79
N PHE A 33 -3.02 3.38 11.42
CA PHE A 33 -1.97 3.80 10.51
C PHE A 33 -1.43 5.18 10.84
N GLU A 34 -0.20 5.43 10.41
CA GLU A 34 0.42 6.76 10.35
C GLU A 34 0.71 7.09 8.88
N ALA A 35 0.39 8.29 8.44
CA ALA A 35 0.74 8.78 7.11
C ALA A 35 1.78 9.89 7.21
N LYS A 36 2.85 9.80 6.40
CA LYS A 36 3.97 10.75 6.44
C LYS A 36 4.53 11.03 5.05
N VAL A 37 4.86 12.29 4.80
CA VAL A 37 5.67 12.68 3.64
C VAL A 37 7.14 12.60 4.02
N THR A 38 7.92 11.85 3.24
CA THR A 38 9.38 11.73 3.39
C THR A 38 10.02 11.33 2.07
N SER A 39 11.22 11.82 1.81
CA SER A 39 11.90 11.59 0.53
C SER A 39 13.21 10.82 0.74
N ALA A 40 13.36 9.70 0.04
CA ALA A 40 14.61 8.95 0.03
C ALA A 40 15.81 9.79 -0.46
N HIS A 41 15.57 10.75 -1.37
CA HIS A 41 16.62 11.57 -1.95
C HIS A 41 16.88 12.87 -1.18
N ARG A 42 15.79 13.54 -0.72
CA ARG A 42 15.91 14.87 -0.13
C ARG A 42 16.01 14.86 1.39
N THR A 43 15.46 13.82 2.04
CA THR A 43 15.45 13.68 3.50
C THR A 43 15.82 12.25 3.96
N PRO A 44 16.93 11.66 3.49
CA PRO A 44 17.27 10.27 3.78
C PRO A 44 17.44 10.00 5.28
N ALA A 45 18.07 10.92 6.00
CA ALA A 45 18.25 10.77 7.45
C ALA A 45 16.92 10.78 8.22
N ALA A 46 15.98 11.65 7.83
CA ALA A 46 14.64 11.68 8.44
C ALA A 46 13.83 10.44 8.10
N THR A 47 13.98 9.89 6.88
CA THR A 47 13.36 8.62 6.49
C THR A 47 13.90 7.48 7.37
N HIS A 48 15.21 7.38 7.52
CA HIS A 48 15.85 6.36 8.35
C HIS A 48 15.38 6.45 9.81
N ALA A 49 15.44 7.65 10.40
CA ALA A 49 15.03 7.87 11.78
C ALA A 49 13.57 7.49 12.02
N TYR A 50 12.66 7.87 11.10
CA TYR A 50 11.25 7.52 11.20
C TYR A 50 11.01 6.00 11.12
N VAL A 51 11.64 5.32 10.15
CA VAL A 51 11.45 3.86 9.97
C VAL A 51 11.91 3.10 11.21
N THR A 52 13.08 3.45 11.77
CA THR A 52 13.60 2.83 12.97
C THR A 52 12.70 3.08 14.19
N ASP A 53 12.22 4.31 14.37
CA ASP A 53 11.28 4.66 15.44
C ASP A 53 9.93 3.95 15.29
N ALA A 54 9.37 3.95 14.08
CA ALA A 54 8.08 3.29 13.79
C ALA A 54 8.16 1.78 14.08
N GLU A 55 9.25 1.11 13.70
CA GLU A 55 9.44 -0.31 13.99
C GLU A 55 9.51 -0.55 15.51
N ALA A 56 10.24 0.27 16.25
CA ALA A 56 10.33 0.20 17.72
C ALA A 56 8.97 0.41 18.40
N ARG A 57 8.09 1.27 17.84
CA ARG A 57 6.73 1.53 18.32
C ARG A 57 5.70 0.47 17.91
N GLY A 58 6.08 -0.51 17.08
CA GLY A 58 5.21 -1.63 16.74
C GLY A 58 4.61 -1.57 15.33
N CYS A 59 5.18 -0.78 14.41
CA CYS A 59 4.84 -0.85 12.98
C CYS A 59 5.05 -2.26 12.46
N LYS A 60 4.06 -2.78 11.71
CA LYS A 60 4.08 -4.14 11.17
C LYS A 60 4.32 -4.18 9.67
N VAL A 61 3.88 -3.17 8.94
CA VAL A 61 3.99 -3.08 7.47
C VAL A 61 4.27 -1.63 7.11
N PHE A 62 5.18 -1.43 6.18
CA PHE A 62 5.43 -0.14 5.54
C PHE A 62 4.83 -0.14 4.14
N ILE A 63 4.04 0.87 3.80
CA ILE A 63 3.54 1.14 2.45
C ILE A 63 4.24 2.40 1.97
N CYS A 64 4.96 2.32 0.85
CA CYS A 64 5.79 3.40 0.33
C CYS A 64 5.35 3.77 -1.08
N ALA A 65 4.89 4.99 -1.28
CA ALA A 65 4.48 5.53 -2.57
C ALA A 65 5.49 6.55 -3.09
N ALA A 66 5.89 6.41 -4.32
CA ALA A 66 6.76 7.37 -5.01
C ALA A 66 6.56 7.29 -6.53
N GLY A 67 6.79 8.42 -7.20
CA GLY A 67 6.83 8.53 -8.65
C GLY A 67 8.23 8.79 -9.18
N LEU A 68 8.38 8.83 -10.49
CA LEU A 68 9.66 9.03 -11.19
C LEU A 68 10.71 7.99 -10.75
N ALA A 69 11.88 8.41 -10.30
CA ALA A 69 12.88 7.54 -9.68
C ALA A 69 12.39 7.12 -8.26
N ALA A 70 11.48 6.16 -8.19
CA ALA A 70 10.72 5.78 -7.00
C ALA A 70 11.54 4.89 -6.05
N HIS A 71 12.58 5.45 -5.45
CA HIS A 71 13.50 4.72 -4.58
C HIS A 71 13.04 4.57 -3.12
N LEU A 72 11.92 5.20 -2.72
CA LEU A 72 11.50 5.25 -1.32
C LEU A 72 11.27 3.85 -0.73
N ALA A 73 10.56 2.98 -1.45
CA ALA A 73 10.28 1.63 -0.97
C ALA A 73 11.57 0.80 -0.80
N GLY A 74 12.48 0.87 -1.76
CA GLY A 74 13.78 0.20 -1.69
C GLY A 74 14.65 0.73 -0.54
N ALA A 75 14.67 2.04 -0.33
CA ALA A 75 15.39 2.65 0.79
C ALA A 75 14.83 2.19 2.15
N VAL A 76 13.50 2.14 2.29
CA VAL A 76 12.85 1.63 3.51
C VAL A 76 13.14 0.15 3.71
N ALA A 77 13.06 -0.67 2.66
CA ALA A 77 13.35 -2.11 2.75
C ALA A 77 14.81 -2.40 3.15
N GLY A 78 15.74 -1.49 2.86
CA GLY A 78 17.13 -1.56 3.32
C GLY A 78 17.33 -1.22 4.81
N ILE A 79 16.32 -0.64 5.48
CA ILE A 79 16.41 -0.21 6.88
C ILE A 79 15.72 -1.23 7.82
N THR A 80 14.62 -1.84 7.38
CA THR A 80 13.78 -2.71 8.21
C THR A 80 13.65 -4.12 7.63
N THR A 81 13.37 -5.09 8.48
CA THR A 81 12.96 -6.45 8.07
C THR A 81 11.44 -6.65 8.08
N ARG A 82 10.67 -5.59 8.37
CA ARG A 82 9.20 -5.63 8.23
C ARG A 82 8.82 -5.63 6.76
N PRO A 83 7.68 -6.23 6.39
CA PRO A 83 7.17 -6.19 5.02
C PRO A 83 7.07 -4.75 4.49
N VAL A 84 7.59 -4.52 3.29
CA VAL A 84 7.50 -3.25 2.58
C VAL A 84 6.69 -3.45 1.30
N ILE A 85 5.66 -2.64 1.12
CA ILE A 85 4.81 -2.60 -0.07
C ILE A 85 5.15 -1.33 -0.83
N GLY A 86 5.52 -1.47 -2.11
CA GLY A 86 5.82 -0.36 -3.01
C GLY A 86 4.63 -0.02 -3.89
N VAL A 87 4.24 1.24 -3.92
CA VAL A 87 3.18 1.78 -4.78
C VAL A 87 3.80 2.72 -5.79
N PRO A 88 3.97 2.29 -7.07
CA PRO A 88 4.43 3.17 -8.13
C PRO A 88 3.36 4.23 -8.44
N ILE A 89 3.75 5.51 -8.43
CA ILE A 89 2.84 6.63 -8.75
C ILE A 89 3.00 7.00 -10.22
N ASP A 90 1.88 7.23 -10.90
CA ASP A 90 1.75 7.49 -12.33
C ASP A 90 1.95 8.95 -12.73
N ASN A 91 2.81 9.67 -12.02
CA ASN A 91 3.20 11.02 -12.37
C ASN A 91 4.40 11.06 -13.36
N GLY A 92 4.53 12.17 -14.08
CA GLY A 92 5.62 12.40 -15.01
C GLY A 92 5.42 11.79 -16.42
N PRO A 93 6.38 12.00 -17.32
CA PRO A 93 6.23 11.71 -18.75
C PRO A 93 6.16 10.21 -19.09
N LEU A 94 6.66 9.33 -18.21
CA LEU A 94 6.68 7.88 -18.43
C LEU A 94 5.48 7.16 -17.78
N GLN A 95 4.49 7.93 -17.28
CA GLN A 95 3.21 7.40 -16.78
C GLN A 95 3.39 6.26 -15.75
N GLY A 96 4.39 6.39 -14.89
CA GLY A 96 4.67 5.44 -13.81
C GLY A 96 5.49 4.20 -14.19
N HIS A 97 5.87 3.99 -15.46
CA HIS A 97 6.73 2.87 -15.84
C HIS A 97 8.12 2.98 -15.21
N ASP A 98 8.65 4.19 -15.12
CA ASP A 98 9.88 4.52 -14.39
C ASP A 98 9.75 4.21 -12.89
N ALA A 99 8.63 4.60 -12.29
CA ALA A 99 8.35 4.31 -10.89
C ALA A 99 8.20 2.80 -10.64
N LEU A 100 7.51 2.08 -11.52
CA LEU A 100 7.37 0.63 -11.42
C LEU A 100 8.73 -0.06 -11.46
N LEU A 101 9.55 0.24 -12.46
CA LEU A 101 10.86 -0.41 -12.62
C LEU A 101 11.83 -0.05 -11.49
N SER A 102 11.80 1.19 -11.00
CA SER A 102 12.61 1.63 -9.86
C SER A 102 12.19 0.96 -8.54
N THR A 103 10.95 0.51 -8.43
CA THR A 103 10.39 -0.11 -7.22
C THR A 103 10.52 -1.62 -7.23
N VAL A 104 10.25 -2.27 -8.38
CA VAL A 104 10.14 -3.74 -8.47
C VAL A 104 11.47 -4.46 -8.58
N MET A 105 12.50 -3.81 -9.18
CA MET A 105 13.79 -4.44 -9.47
C MET A 105 14.73 -4.43 -8.25
N MET A 106 14.31 -5.10 -7.18
CA MET A 106 15.08 -5.21 -5.94
C MET A 106 16.10 -6.35 -6.00
N PRO A 107 17.27 -6.20 -5.34
CA PRO A 107 18.25 -7.27 -5.23
C PRO A 107 17.73 -8.42 -4.37
N GLY A 108 18.24 -9.64 -4.61
CA GLY A 108 17.94 -10.80 -3.79
C GLY A 108 18.25 -10.57 -2.31
N GLY A 109 17.31 -10.92 -1.44
CA GLY A 109 17.43 -10.74 0.02
C GLY A 109 16.82 -9.45 0.59
N VAL A 110 16.46 -8.47 -0.26
CA VAL A 110 15.79 -7.21 0.16
C VAL A 110 14.50 -7.02 -0.65
N PRO A 111 13.43 -7.73 -0.29
CA PRO A 111 12.18 -7.74 -1.07
C PRO A 111 11.35 -6.47 -0.85
N VAL A 112 10.69 -6.01 -1.93
CA VAL A 112 9.59 -5.06 -1.92
C VAL A 112 8.40 -5.68 -2.65
N ALA A 113 7.25 -5.80 -1.97
CA ALA A 113 6.01 -6.26 -2.58
C ALA A 113 5.41 -5.15 -3.44
N THR A 114 5.78 -5.10 -4.71
CA THR A 114 5.34 -4.03 -5.62
C THR A 114 3.95 -4.32 -6.16
N VAL A 115 3.04 -3.35 -6.03
CA VAL A 115 1.67 -3.41 -6.53
C VAL A 115 1.52 -2.67 -7.87
N ALA A 116 0.30 -2.59 -8.42
CA ALA A 116 0.03 -1.91 -9.67
C ALA A 116 0.34 -0.41 -9.61
N ILE A 117 0.52 0.22 -10.75
CA ILE A 117 0.74 1.66 -10.90
C ILE A 117 -0.54 2.42 -10.53
N GLY A 118 -0.43 3.54 -9.82
CA GLY A 118 -1.49 4.50 -9.57
C GLY A 118 -2.55 4.02 -8.55
N SER A 119 -3.77 4.52 -8.67
CA SER A 119 -4.82 4.36 -7.66
C SER A 119 -5.26 2.92 -7.42
N ALA A 120 -5.25 2.07 -8.46
CA ALA A 120 -5.53 0.64 -8.30
C ALA A 120 -4.47 -0.05 -7.43
N GLY A 121 -3.20 0.29 -7.65
CA GLY A 121 -2.08 -0.18 -6.83
C GLY A 121 -2.17 0.33 -5.39
N ALA A 122 -2.47 1.62 -5.20
CA ALA A 122 -2.67 2.20 -3.89
C ALA A 122 -3.77 1.47 -3.09
N LYS A 123 -4.91 1.19 -3.73
CA LYS A 123 -5.98 0.40 -3.12
C LYS A 123 -5.52 -1.01 -2.75
N ASN A 124 -4.82 -1.68 -3.66
CA ASN A 124 -4.30 -3.03 -3.44
C ASN A 124 -3.24 -3.08 -2.34
N ALA A 125 -2.44 -2.02 -2.15
CA ALA A 125 -1.49 -1.92 -1.05
C ALA A 125 -2.18 -1.97 0.32
N GLY A 126 -3.32 -1.30 0.48
CA GLY A 126 -4.13 -1.38 1.68
C GLY A 126 -4.66 -2.79 1.94
N TYR A 127 -5.19 -3.46 0.91
CA TYR A 127 -5.65 -4.85 1.02
C TYR A 127 -4.50 -5.81 1.33
N LEU A 128 -3.34 -5.66 0.68
CA LEU A 128 -2.20 -6.52 0.92
C LEU A 128 -1.67 -6.37 2.35
N ALA A 129 -1.60 -5.14 2.86
CA ALA A 129 -1.25 -4.89 4.25
C ALA A 129 -2.25 -5.55 5.22
N ALA A 130 -3.56 -5.43 4.96
CA ALA A 130 -4.59 -6.11 5.74
C ALA A 130 -4.42 -7.63 5.70
N GLN A 131 -4.13 -8.22 4.53
CA GLN A 131 -3.88 -9.66 4.38
C GLN A 131 -2.63 -10.11 5.14
N MET A 132 -1.55 -9.33 5.12
CA MET A 132 -0.32 -9.62 5.88
C MET A 132 -0.59 -9.64 7.40
N LEU A 133 -1.35 -8.66 7.90
CA LEU A 133 -1.73 -8.62 9.31
C LEU A 133 -2.68 -9.75 9.70
N ALA A 134 -3.58 -10.13 8.80
CA ALA A 134 -4.57 -11.18 8.99
C ALA A 134 -3.96 -12.60 9.15
N VAL A 135 -2.68 -12.81 8.80
CA VAL A 135 -1.99 -14.10 9.01
C VAL A 135 -1.93 -14.47 10.50
N GLY A 136 -1.89 -13.48 11.38
CA GLY A 136 -1.87 -13.70 12.84
C GLY A 136 -3.10 -13.13 13.56
N ASP A 137 -4.20 -12.87 12.84
CA ASP A 137 -5.42 -12.25 13.37
C ASP A 137 -6.66 -12.82 12.67
N ASP A 138 -7.32 -13.77 13.32
CA ASP A 138 -8.47 -14.50 12.76
C ASP A 138 -9.69 -13.57 12.53
N GLU A 139 -9.89 -12.54 13.36
CA GLU A 139 -10.98 -11.59 13.19
C GLU A 139 -10.75 -10.73 11.93
N LEU A 140 -9.54 -10.24 11.75
CA LEU A 140 -9.15 -9.51 10.56
C LEU A 140 -9.21 -10.41 9.31
N ALA A 141 -8.80 -11.68 9.41
CA ALA A 141 -8.90 -12.64 8.32
C ALA A 141 -10.35 -12.84 7.87
N ALA A 142 -11.28 -12.97 8.82
CA ALA A 142 -12.71 -13.08 8.53
C ALA A 142 -13.25 -11.79 7.87
N ALA A 143 -12.83 -10.61 8.35
CA ALA A 143 -13.23 -9.33 7.76
C ALA A 143 -12.74 -9.17 6.32
N VAL A 144 -11.48 -9.53 6.03
CA VAL A 144 -10.90 -9.51 4.67
C VAL A 144 -11.66 -10.45 3.73
N LYS A 145 -12.03 -11.65 4.21
CA LYS A 145 -12.82 -12.62 3.44
C LYS A 145 -14.23 -12.08 3.15
N ALA A 146 -14.89 -11.48 4.14
CA ALA A 146 -16.22 -10.91 3.99
C ALA A 146 -16.23 -9.74 2.98
N GLU A 147 -15.21 -8.87 3.01
CA GLU A 147 -15.09 -7.78 2.05
C GLU A 147 -14.90 -8.29 0.60
N ARG A 148 -14.11 -9.34 0.42
CA ARG A 148 -13.96 -9.98 -0.90
C ARG A 148 -15.26 -10.60 -1.39
N GLN A 149 -16.06 -11.19 -0.51
CA GLN A 149 -17.37 -11.74 -0.83
C GLN A 149 -18.34 -10.63 -1.28
N LYS A 150 -18.40 -9.51 -0.58
CA LYS A 150 -19.20 -8.34 -0.99
C LYS A 150 -18.83 -7.84 -2.39
N ALA A 151 -17.51 -7.78 -2.68
CA ALA A 151 -17.05 -7.39 -4.01
C ALA A 151 -17.52 -8.35 -5.10
N ALA A 152 -17.51 -9.66 -4.85
CA ALA A 152 -18.02 -10.68 -5.77
C ALA A 152 -19.53 -10.53 -5.99
N GLU A 153 -20.30 -10.35 -4.92
CA GLU A 153 -21.76 -10.13 -5.00
C GLU A 153 -22.10 -8.86 -5.78
N ALA A 154 -21.33 -7.79 -5.63
CA ALA A 154 -21.51 -6.57 -6.38
C ALA A 154 -21.30 -6.78 -7.90
N VAL A 155 -20.37 -7.64 -8.31
CA VAL A 155 -20.18 -8.01 -9.74
C VAL A 155 -21.37 -8.82 -10.25
N GLN A 156 -21.83 -9.82 -9.49
CA GLN A 156 -22.98 -10.64 -9.84
C GLN A 156 -24.27 -9.80 -9.99
N ALA A 157 -24.48 -8.83 -9.09
CA ALA A 157 -25.60 -7.91 -9.19
C ALA A 157 -25.54 -7.01 -10.43
N LYS A 158 -24.33 -6.59 -10.85
CA LYS A 158 -24.16 -5.83 -12.11
C LYS A 158 -24.46 -6.69 -13.34
N ASP A 159 -24.01 -7.95 -13.33
CA ASP A 159 -24.31 -8.88 -14.42
C ASP A 159 -25.82 -9.14 -14.52
N ALA A 160 -26.49 -9.44 -13.41
CA ALA A 160 -27.95 -9.64 -13.41
C ALA A 160 -28.72 -8.44 -14.00
N LYS A 161 -28.28 -7.20 -13.64
CA LYS A 161 -28.87 -5.98 -14.24
C LYS A 161 -28.62 -5.88 -15.74
N LEU A 162 -27.42 -6.26 -16.21
CA LEU A 162 -27.09 -6.28 -17.63
C LEU A 162 -27.96 -7.29 -18.38
N GLN A 163 -28.07 -8.53 -17.87
CA GLN A 163 -28.89 -9.58 -18.49
C GLN A 163 -30.36 -9.18 -18.58
N ALA A 164 -30.93 -8.60 -17.52
CA ALA A 164 -32.29 -8.09 -17.53
C ALA A 164 -32.51 -6.98 -18.58
N LYS A 165 -31.51 -6.14 -18.86
CA LYS A 165 -31.56 -5.11 -19.88
C LYS A 165 -31.48 -5.68 -21.31
N LEU A 166 -30.70 -6.74 -21.51
CA LEU A 166 -30.53 -7.38 -22.83
C LEU A 166 -31.70 -8.27 -23.22
N ALA A 167 -32.49 -8.70 -22.24
CA ALA A 167 -33.68 -9.53 -22.47
C ALA A 167 -34.96 -8.72 -22.86
N GLN A 168 -34.90 -7.40 -22.90
CA GLN A 168 -35.95 -6.48 -23.35
C GLN A 168 -35.78 -6.14 -24.84
#